data_8abdf289ebe4f865d4794a8cff067fee
#
_entry.id   8abdf289ebe4f865d4794a8cff067fee
#
_cell.length_a   1.000
_cell.length_b   1.000
_cell.length_c   1.000
_cell.angle_alpha   90.00
_cell.angle_beta   90.00
_cell.angle_gamma   90.00
#
_symmetry.space_group_name_H-M   'P 1'
#
loop_
_entity.id
_entity.type
_entity.pdbx_description
1 polymer ?
#
loop_
_entity_poly.entity_id
_entity_poly.type
_entity_poly.pdbx_seq_one_letter_code
_entity_poly.pdbx_strand_id
1 'polypeptide(L)'
;MERLVKSVIAAMDTLPKKKLMNTLITEGQTSIPDLARSAMMSTPTATKIVGELLEKGVVIEMGKHESGLGRVPMMYGLNPACGYFLGVDPCQDALNFCLVDFAGEVKDLRMGIPFHLENNPECFEKLCQGIKTYIEEKQLNNGNLFKVCVNISGRVKPHTGNSFSTFAFEENLANSFTDRVGVSTHIDNDTRAMTYGEYIKGCAEGVRNALFVNVSYGIGMGIITDGKLYIGKSGFSGEIGHMHYFNNEIICRCGKKGCLETEVSGAALLRIINERLAKGEQSILCKGGSGKDGVLCLDDILTALGKEDMMCIECISQMGDKLGMFLSGMINIFNPDKLIIGGELSNDGGYITQSVRSAIKKYALHLVSDDSIIETSTLKKKAGVIGAAMIARSKLFTSEYL
;
A
#
# COMPACT_ATOMS: atom_id res chain seq x y z
N MET A 1 14.04 -16.29 -22.20
CA MET A 1 13.23 -15.72 -21.08
C MET A 1 11.77 -16.13 -21.13
N GLU A 2 11.06 -16.05 -22.25
CA GLU A 2 9.67 -16.56 -22.39
C GLU A 2 9.49 -18.01 -21.95
N ARG A 3 10.51 -18.86 -22.14
CA ARG A 3 10.54 -20.23 -21.61
C ARG A 3 10.54 -20.29 -20.09
N LEU A 4 11.19 -19.33 -19.40
CA LEU A 4 11.31 -19.35 -17.94
C LEU A 4 9.97 -18.96 -17.28
N VAL A 5 9.27 -17.96 -17.80
CA VAL A 5 7.94 -17.54 -17.33
C VAL A 5 6.92 -18.67 -17.49
N LYS A 6 6.89 -19.31 -18.67
CA LYS A 6 6.05 -20.49 -18.91
C LYS A 6 6.41 -21.66 -17.96
N SER A 7 7.71 -21.84 -17.67
CA SER A 7 8.21 -22.83 -16.73
C SER A 7 7.76 -22.54 -15.29
N VAL A 8 7.79 -21.27 -14.86
CA VAL A 8 7.31 -20.86 -13.52
C VAL A 8 5.81 -21.14 -13.37
N ILE A 9 5.01 -20.74 -14.36
CA ILE A 9 3.56 -20.97 -14.34
C ILE A 9 3.25 -22.50 -14.35
N ALA A 10 3.94 -23.26 -15.20
CA ALA A 10 3.82 -24.72 -15.25
C ALA A 10 4.36 -25.41 -13.99
N ALA A 11 5.25 -24.78 -13.23
CA ALA A 11 5.75 -25.31 -11.97
C ALA A 11 4.73 -25.22 -10.82
N MET A 12 3.68 -24.41 -10.98
CA MET A 12 2.61 -24.17 -9.99
C MET A 12 1.33 -24.95 -10.28
N ASP A 13 1.43 -26.09 -10.97
CA ASP A 13 0.30 -26.89 -11.45
C ASP A 13 -0.49 -27.61 -10.35
N THR A 14 0.09 -27.78 -9.16
CA THR A 14 -0.53 -28.50 -8.05
C THR A 14 -0.65 -27.68 -6.77
N LEU A 15 -1.65 -28.01 -5.93
CA LEU A 15 -1.87 -27.34 -4.65
C LEU A 15 -0.65 -27.42 -3.70
N PRO A 16 0.06 -28.56 -3.55
CA PRO A 16 1.28 -28.61 -2.72
C PRO A 16 2.39 -27.68 -3.20
N LYS A 17 2.60 -27.56 -4.53
CA LYS A 17 3.59 -26.64 -5.09
C LYS A 17 3.23 -25.18 -4.82
N LYS A 18 1.95 -24.82 -4.99
CA LYS A 18 1.46 -23.48 -4.65
C LYS A 18 1.69 -23.14 -3.18
N LYS A 19 1.39 -24.07 -2.26
CA LYS A 19 1.63 -23.87 -0.83
C LYS A 19 3.10 -23.63 -0.52
N LEU A 20 3.99 -24.45 -1.08
CA LEU A 20 5.43 -24.30 -0.87
C LEU A 20 5.97 -22.98 -1.45
N MET A 21 5.52 -22.59 -2.65
CA MET A 21 5.87 -21.31 -3.25
C MET A 21 5.37 -20.13 -2.39
N ASN A 22 4.15 -20.22 -1.86
CA ASN A 22 3.60 -19.20 -0.96
C ASN A 22 4.45 -19.06 0.29
N THR A 23 4.91 -20.16 0.89
CA THR A 23 5.82 -20.12 2.04
C THR A 23 7.13 -19.42 1.69
N LEU A 24 7.73 -19.73 0.53
CA LEU A 24 8.96 -19.01 0.08
C LEU A 24 8.73 -17.51 -0.19
N ILE A 25 7.51 -17.10 -0.54
CA ILE A 25 7.16 -15.70 -0.73
C ILE A 25 7.06 -14.97 0.60
N THR A 26 6.45 -15.60 1.59
CA THR A 26 6.16 -14.99 2.91
C THR A 26 7.35 -15.06 3.85
N GLU A 27 8.06 -16.17 3.89
CA GLU A 27 9.16 -16.42 4.83
C GLU A 27 10.55 -16.14 4.21
N GLY A 28 10.61 -15.94 2.89
CA GLY A 28 11.87 -15.74 2.19
C GLY A 28 12.69 -17.03 2.07
N GLN A 29 14.02 -16.91 2.26
CA GLN A 29 14.90 -18.07 2.22
C GLN A 29 14.70 -18.95 3.47
N THR A 30 14.58 -20.27 3.27
CA THR A 30 14.31 -21.21 4.36
C THR A 30 14.84 -22.62 4.06
N SER A 31 14.95 -23.46 5.09
CA SER A 31 15.38 -24.85 4.94
C SER A 31 14.22 -25.76 4.53
N ILE A 32 14.54 -26.94 3.93
CA ILE A 32 13.49 -27.92 3.57
C ILE A 32 12.66 -28.39 4.78
N PRO A 33 13.23 -28.66 5.96
CA PRO A 33 12.43 -29.01 7.15
C PRO A 33 11.46 -27.90 7.56
N ASP A 34 11.88 -26.64 7.52
CA ASP A 34 11.03 -25.49 7.86
C ASP A 34 9.97 -25.27 6.81
N LEU A 35 10.33 -25.34 5.49
CA LEU A 35 9.35 -25.32 4.40
C LEU A 35 8.27 -26.38 4.56
N ALA A 36 8.66 -27.62 4.92
CA ALA A 36 7.72 -28.72 5.13
C ALA A 36 6.74 -28.41 6.26
N ARG A 37 7.26 -27.84 7.37
CA ARG A 37 6.46 -27.45 8.54
C ARG A 37 5.49 -26.33 8.19
N SER A 38 5.97 -25.24 7.61
CA SER A 38 5.14 -24.07 7.28
C SER A 38 4.13 -24.36 6.18
N ALA A 39 4.50 -25.14 5.17
CA ALA A 39 3.58 -25.54 4.10
C ALA A 39 2.64 -26.71 4.51
N MET A 40 2.73 -27.19 5.76
CA MET A 40 1.95 -28.31 6.30
C MET A 40 2.02 -29.56 5.41
N MET A 41 3.24 -30.01 5.09
CA MET A 41 3.50 -31.22 4.30
C MET A 41 4.63 -32.04 4.87
N SER A 42 4.80 -33.31 4.39
CA SER A 42 5.91 -34.14 4.83
C SER A 42 7.25 -33.66 4.24
N THR A 43 8.34 -33.83 4.99
CA THR A 43 9.70 -33.49 4.51
C THR A 43 10.04 -34.19 3.18
N PRO A 44 9.74 -35.48 2.96
CA PRO A 44 9.98 -36.12 1.66
C PRO A 44 9.22 -35.43 0.52
N THR A 45 7.96 -35.00 0.76
CA THR A 45 7.17 -34.26 -0.23
C THR A 45 7.80 -32.91 -0.54
N ALA A 46 8.19 -32.15 0.48
CA ALA A 46 8.88 -30.86 0.30
C ALA A 46 10.20 -31.05 -0.46
N THR A 47 11.01 -32.06 -0.11
CA THR A 47 12.27 -32.35 -0.81
C THR A 47 12.06 -32.64 -2.30
N LYS A 48 11.05 -33.44 -2.63
CA LYS A 48 10.70 -33.73 -4.03
C LYS A 48 10.31 -32.46 -4.78
N ILE A 49 9.43 -31.65 -4.20
CA ILE A 49 8.95 -30.40 -4.83
C ILE A 49 10.11 -29.42 -5.00
N VAL A 50 10.96 -29.20 -3.99
CA VAL A 50 12.13 -28.34 -4.07
C VAL A 50 13.08 -28.82 -5.17
N GLY A 51 13.32 -30.14 -5.29
CA GLY A 51 14.13 -30.73 -6.38
C GLY A 51 13.57 -30.38 -7.76
N GLU A 52 12.26 -30.56 -7.97
CA GLU A 52 11.61 -30.20 -9.24
C GLU A 52 11.70 -28.69 -9.56
N LEU A 53 11.61 -27.83 -8.53
CA LEU A 53 11.70 -26.39 -8.69
C LEU A 53 13.15 -25.91 -8.93
N LEU A 54 14.15 -26.59 -8.35
CA LEU A 54 15.58 -26.39 -8.64
C LEU A 54 15.92 -26.75 -10.09
N GLU A 55 15.49 -27.92 -10.56
CA GLU A 55 15.68 -28.36 -11.95
C GLU A 55 15.07 -27.35 -12.96
N LYS A 56 13.94 -26.74 -12.62
CA LYS A 56 13.28 -25.70 -13.43
C LYS A 56 13.91 -24.31 -13.27
N GLY A 57 14.86 -24.13 -12.35
CA GLY A 57 15.47 -22.85 -12.05
C GLY A 57 14.55 -21.83 -11.38
N VAL A 58 13.42 -22.26 -10.80
CA VAL A 58 12.47 -21.39 -10.08
C VAL A 58 12.92 -21.11 -8.65
N VAL A 59 13.54 -22.11 -8.04
CA VAL A 59 14.18 -22.04 -6.72
C VAL A 59 15.69 -22.18 -6.90
N ILE A 60 16.47 -21.57 -6.05
CA ILE A 60 17.94 -21.68 -6.00
C ILE A 60 18.41 -21.98 -4.59
N GLU A 61 19.60 -22.60 -4.50
CA GLU A 61 20.32 -22.74 -3.23
C GLU A 61 20.93 -21.41 -2.81
N MET A 62 20.65 -20.99 -1.57
CA MET A 62 21.11 -19.73 -0.99
C MET A 62 22.35 -19.89 -0.08
N GLY A 63 22.89 -21.12 -0.05
CA GLY A 63 24.02 -21.45 0.83
C GLY A 63 23.58 -21.98 2.19
N LYS A 64 24.56 -22.21 3.06
CA LYS A 64 24.36 -22.69 4.42
C LYS A 64 24.26 -21.51 5.37
N HIS A 65 23.25 -21.50 6.22
CA HIS A 65 23.11 -20.46 7.25
C HIS A 65 23.82 -20.92 8.52
N GLU A 66 24.85 -20.19 8.98
CA GLU A 66 25.53 -20.44 10.24
C GLU A 66 24.59 -20.13 11.41
N SER A 67 23.98 -21.16 11.98
CA SER A 67 23.21 -21.05 13.20
C SER A 67 23.54 -22.20 14.15
N GLY A 68 24.30 -21.91 15.19
CA GLY A 68 24.44 -22.72 16.39
C GLY A 68 25.14 -24.09 16.24
N LEU A 69 25.12 -24.89 17.32
CA LEU A 69 25.65 -26.24 17.43
C LEU A 69 24.77 -27.21 16.63
N GLY A 70 25.25 -27.70 15.47
CA GLY A 70 24.55 -28.71 14.67
C GLY A 70 24.92 -28.70 13.18
N ARG A 71 24.37 -29.65 12.40
CA ARG A 71 24.54 -29.68 10.94
C ARG A 71 23.80 -28.49 10.32
N VAL A 72 24.54 -27.56 9.77
CA VAL A 72 24.01 -26.36 9.12
C VAL A 72 23.14 -26.73 7.91
N PRO A 73 21.84 -26.41 7.91
CA PRO A 73 20.98 -26.75 6.78
C PRO A 73 21.28 -25.88 5.56
N MET A 74 21.05 -26.46 4.36
CA MET A 74 21.01 -25.71 3.11
C MET A 74 19.73 -24.88 3.07
N MET A 75 19.86 -23.62 2.73
CA MET A 75 18.74 -22.69 2.54
C MET A 75 18.35 -22.61 1.07
N TYR A 76 17.07 -22.46 0.82
CA TYR A 76 16.47 -22.36 -0.50
C TYR A 76 15.65 -21.08 -0.61
N GLY A 77 15.71 -20.42 -1.75
CA GLY A 77 14.99 -19.18 -2.01
C GLY A 77 14.48 -19.11 -3.44
N LEU A 78 13.61 -18.16 -3.72
CA LEU A 78 13.12 -17.91 -5.08
C LEU A 78 14.25 -17.33 -5.94
N ASN A 79 14.33 -17.75 -7.20
CA ASN A 79 15.34 -17.25 -8.14
C ASN A 79 14.95 -15.85 -8.65
N PRO A 80 15.70 -14.79 -8.29
CA PRO A 80 15.39 -13.42 -8.72
C PRO A 80 15.31 -13.25 -10.24
N ALA A 81 16.09 -14.07 -10.99
CA ALA A 81 16.18 -14.00 -12.45
C ALA A 81 14.93 -14.53 -13.18
N CYS A 82 13.95 -15.11 -12.48
CA CYS A 82 12.73 -15.62 -13.12
C CYS A 82 11.90 -14.55 -13.81
N GLY A 83 11.91 -13.32 -13.32
CA GLY A 83 11.19 -12.20 -13.91
C GLY A 83 10.83 -11.12 -12.90
N TYR A 84 9.88 -10.26 -13.27
CA TYR A 84 9.58 -9.03 -12.56
C TYR A 84 8.09 -8.82 -12.35
N PHE A 85 7.78 -7.94 -11.39
CA PHE A 85 6.45 -7.40 -11.12
C PHE A 85 6.54 -5.88 -11.04
N LEU A 86 5.53 -5.19 -11.57
CA LEU A 86 5.50 -3.75 -11.61
C LEU A 86 4.35 -3.21 -10.76
N GLY A 87 4.67 -2.37 -9.79
CA GLY A 87 3.73 -1.52 -9.08
C GLY A 87 3.63 -0.16 -9.73
N VAL A 88 2.43 0.35 -9.87
CA VAL A 88 2.11 1.68 -10.40
C VAL A 88 1.20 2.40 -9.42
N ASP A 89 1.57 3.60 -9.04
CA ASP A 89 0.84 4.38 -8.03
C ASP A 89 0.61 5.82 -8.55
N PRO A 90 -0.50 6.05 -9.26
CA PRO A 90 -0.90 7.38 -9.69
C PRO A 90 -1.45 8.15 -8.50
N CYS A 91 -0.72 9.19 -8.10
CA CYS A 91 -1.12 10.18 -7.11
C CYS A 91 -1.76 11.40 -7.80
N GLN A 92 -2.23 12.37 -7.02
CA GLN A 92 -2.89 13.57 -7.57
C GLN A 92 -2.02 14.30 -8.60
N ASP A 93 -0.74 14.52 -8.29
CA ASP A 93 0.18 15.30 -9.15
C ASP A 93 1.48 14.55 -9.48
N ALA A 94 1.48 13.22 -9.32
CA ALA A 94 2.65 12.39 -9.57
C ALA A 94 2.28 10.98 -9.99
N LEU A 95 3.14 10.36 -10.80
CA LEU A 95 3.09 8.95 -11.14
C LEU A 95 4.35 8.26 -10.60
N ASN A 96 4.16 7.17 -9.87
CA ASN A 96 5.23 6.42 -9.25
C ASN A 96 5.30 4.99 -9.80
N PHE A 97 6.51 4.46 -9.96
CA PHE A 97 6.76 3.09 -10.40
C PHE A 97 7.70 2.38 -9.45
N CYS A 98 7.41 1.12 -9.14
CA CYS A 98 8.28 0.22 -8.41
C CYS A 98 8.39 -1.11 -9.15
N LEU A 99 9.61 -1.49 -9.55
CA LEU A 99 9.91 -2.78 -10.15
C LEU A 99 10.53 -3.68 -9.09
N VAL A 100 9.95 -4.85 -8.88
CA VAL A 100 10.52 -5.88 -8.00
C VAL A 100 10.83 -7.14 -8.81
N ASP A 101 11.88 -7.85 -8.41
CA ASP A 101 12.21 -9.15 -8.99
C ASP A 101 11.32 -10.27 -8.42
N PHE A 102 11.54 -11.48 -8.91
CA PHE A 102 10.76 -12.64 -8.49
C PHE A 102 10.93 -12.98 -7.00
N ALA A 103 12.08 -12.70 -6.41
CA ALA A 103 12.33 -12.84 -4.98
C ALA A 103 11.65 -11.74 -4.13
N GLY A 104 11.21 -10.63 -4.76
CA GLY A 104 10.56 -9.49 -4.10
C GLY A 104 11.51 -8.37 -3.72
N GLU A 105 12.73 -8.35 -4.29
CA GLU A 105 13.67 -7.26 -4.06
C GLU A 105 13.44 -6.13 -5.06
N VAL A 106 13.47 -4.89 -4.54
CA VAL A 106 13.28 -3.68 -5.36
C VAL A 106 14.48 -3.50 -6.30
N LYS A 107 14.21 -3.47 -7.60
CA LYS A 107 15.22 -3.27 -8.66
C LYS A 107 15.20 -1.87 -9.22
N ASP A 108 14.05 -1.23 -9.24
CA ASP A 108 13.91 0.16 -9.68
C ASP A 108 12.77 0.82 -8.92
N LEU A 109 12.97 2.08 -8.57
CA LEU A 109 11.98 2.89 -7.88
C LEU A 109 12.02 4.30 -8.45
N ARG A 110 10.97 4.70 -9.16
CA ARG A 110 10.82 6.06 -9.70
C ARG A 110 9.66 6.75 -9.01
N MET A 111 9.95 7.87 -8.39
CA MET A 111 8.98 8.67 -7.64
C MET A 111 8.84 10.05 -8.25
N GLY A 112 7.63 10.59 -8.19
CA GLY A 112 7.38 11.99 -8.51
C GLY A 112 7.48 12.33 -10.00
N ILE A 113 7.20 11.38 -10.91
CA ILE A 113 7.10 11.70 -12.33
C ILE A 113 5.88 12.63 -12.53
N PRO A 114 6.05 13.80 -13.17
CA PRO A 114 4.94 14.74 -13.36
C PRO A 114 3.76 14.09 -14.07
N PHE A 115 2.63 14.05 -13.40
CA PHE A 115 1.38 13.47 -13.90
C PHE A 115 0.23 14.06 -13.08
N HIS A 116 -0.78 14.63 -13.74
CA HIS A 116 -1.97 15.13 -13.05
C HIS A 116 -3.13 14.17 -13.25
N LEU A 117 -3.61 13.59 -12.14
CA LEU A 117 -4.67 12.59 -12.16
C LEU A 117 -6.04 13.26 -12.30
N GLU A 118 -6.69 13.00 -13.41
CA GLU A 118 -8.07 13.39 -13.68
C GLU A 118 -8.93 12.16 -13.99
N ASN A 119 -10.20 12.22 -13.60
CA ASN A 119 -11.13 11.12 -13.86
C ASN A 119 -11.79 11.26 -15.25
N ASN A 120 -10.99 11.18 -16.31
CA ASN A 120 -11.43 11.25 -17.69
C ASN A 120 -10.67 10.25 -18.59
N PRO A 121 -11.21 9.94 -19.79
CA PRO A 121 -10.59 9.00 -20.73
C PRO A 121 -9.19 9.41 -21.19
N GLU A 122 -8.93 10.70 -21.37
CA GLU A 122 -7.63 11.20 -21.82
C GLU A 122 -6.54 10.92 -20.79
N CYS A 123 -6.83 11.16 -19.52
CA CYS A 123 -5.92 10.87 -18.42
C CYS A 123 -5.66 9.36 -18.27
N PHE A 124 -6.69 8.53 -18.48
CA PHE A 124 -6.54 7.07 -18.48
C PHE A 124 -5.60 6.59 -19.60
N GLU A 125 -5.74 7.11 -20.82
CA GLU A 125 -4.82 6.77 -21.92
C GLU A 125 -3.39 7.26 -21.66
N LYS A 126 -3.22 8.47 -21.08
CA LYS A 126 -1.89 8.98 -20.66
C LYS A 126 -1.24 8.07 -19.62
N LEU A 127 -2.02 7.58 -18.66
CA LEU A 127 -1.53 6.64 -17.64
C LEU A 127 -1.09 5.32 -18.29
N CYS A 128 -1.89 4.74 -19.18
CA CYS A 128 -1.55 3.52 -19.92
C CYS A 128 -0.27 3.73 -20.76
N GLN A 129 -0.14 4.87 -21.41
CA GLN A 129 1.06 5.19 -22.20
C GLN A 129 2.30 5.35 -21.29
N GLY A 130 2.17 5.98 -20.12
CA GLY A 130 3.25 6.08 -19.14
C GLY A 130 3.76 4.71 -18.67
N ILE A 131 2.83 3.77 -18.43
CA ILE A 131 3.16 2.39 -18.09
C ILE A 131 3.91 1.69 -19.23
N LYS A 132 3.44 1.82 -20.48
CA LYS A 132 4.13 1.26 -21.65
C LYS A 132 5.54 1.80 -21.82
N THR A 133 5.69 3.12 -21.73
CA THR A 133 7.00 3.79 -21.83
C THR A 133 7.96 3.23 -20.77
N TYR A 134 7.52 3.07 -19.51
CA TYR A 134 8.34 2.48 -18.47
C TYR A 134 8.74 1.03 -18.79
N ILE A 135 7.80 0.21 -19.28
CA ILE A 135 8.05 -1.19 -19.68
C ILE A 135 9.09 -1.26 -20.81
N GLU A 136 8.99 -0.38 -21.82
CA GLU A 136 9.92 -0.30 -22.95
C GLU A 136 11.31 0.14 -22.49
N GLU A 137 11.41 1.22 -21.72
CA GLU A 137 12.68 1.72 -21.18
C GLU A 137 13.43 0.68 -20.34
N LYS A 138 12.70 -0.14 -19.57
CA LYS A 138 13.27 -1.21 -18.76
C LYS A 138 13.45 -2.53 -19.52
N GLN A 139 13.15 -2.58 -20.82
CA GLN A 139 13.24 -3.77 -21.67
C GLN A 139 12.46 -4.97 -21.11
N LEU A 140 11.27 -4.71 -20.58
CA LEU A 140 10.41 -5.72 -19.96
C LEU A 140 9.47 -6.41 -20.96
N ASN A 141 9.52 -6.05 -22.26
CA ASN A 141 8.66 -6.56 -23.33
C ASN A 141 8.95 -8.03 -23.73
N ASN A 142 10.03 -8.62 -23.22
CA ASN A 142 10.49 -9.95 -23.60
C ASN A 142 9.84 -11.10 -22.79
N GLY A 143 8.63 -10.89 -22.26
CA GLY A 143 7.93 -11.89 -21.47
C GLY A 143 8.55 -12.14 -20.08
N ASN A 144 9.32 -11.18 -19.57
CA ASN A 144 9.92 -11.22 -18.23
C ASN A 144 9.13 -10.43 -17.17
N LEU A 145 8.08 -9.70 -17.56
CA LEU A 145 7.15 -9.03 -16.67
C LEU A 145 5.90 -9.91 -16.49
N PHE A 146 5.69 -10.42 -15.28
CA PHE A 146 4.58 -11.32 -14.99
C PHE A 146 3.25 -10.60 -14.83
N LYS A 147 3.27 -9.48 -14.11
CA LYS A 147 2.05 -8.77 -13.75
C LYS A 147 2.34 -7.32 -13.38
N VAL A 148 1.37 -6.47 -13.67
CA VAL A 148 1.30 -5.07 -13.21
C VAL A 148 0.22 -4.97 -12.14
N CYS A 149 0.41 -4.16 -11.11
CA CYS A 149 -0.66 -3.71 -10.23
C CYS A 149 -0.72 -2.19 -10.24
N VAL A 150 -1.92 -1.66 -10.50
CA VAL A 150 -2.17 -0.21 -10.50
C VAL A 150 -3.02 0.14 -9.28
N ASN A 151 -2.53 1.04 -8.44
CA ASN A 151 -3.31 1.59 -7.34
C ASN A 151 -4.38 2.53 -7.87
N ILE A 152 -5.57 2.40 -7.34
CA ILE A 152 -6.71 3.24 -7.69
C ILE A 152 -7.26 3.87 -6.43
N SER A 153 -7.33 5.20 -6.42
CA SER A 153 -7.92 5.92 -5.31
C SER A 153 -9.43 5.72 -5.25
N GLY A 154 -9.96 5.48 -4.06
CA GLY A 154 -11.37 5.26 -3.78
C GLY A 154 -11.81 3.79 -3.85
N ARG A 155 -13.06 3.54 -4.26
CA ARG A 155 -13.71 2.23 -4.10
C ARG A 155 -13.37 1.28 -5.25
N VAL A 156 -12.61 0.24 -4.92
CA VAL A 156 -12.17 -0.79 -5.87
C VAL A 156 -12.64 -2.16 -5.42
N LYS A 157 -13.16 -2.96 -6.35
CA LYS A 157 -13.51 -4.36 -6.15
C LYS A 157 -12.45 -5.23 -6.83
N PRO A 158 -11.37 -5.59 -6.12
CA PRO A 158 -10.17 -6.17 -6.73
C PRO A 158 -10.40 -7.54 -7.35
N HIS A 159 -11.34 -8.34 -6.82
CA HIS A 159 -11.66 -9.67 -7.35
C HIS A 159 -12.31 -9.62 -8.75
N THR A 160 -13.01 -8.55 -9.08
CA THR A 160 -13.68 -8.39 -10.39
C THR A 160 -13.00 -7.37 -11.28
N GLY A 161 -12.01 -6.62 -10.77
CA GLY A 161 -11.29 -5.62 -11.55
C GLY A 161 -12.08 -4.34 -11.83
N ASN A 162 -13.10 -4.03 -11.00
CA ASN A 162 -13.95 -2.85 -11.17
C ASN A 162 -13.55 -1.71 -10.23
N SER A 163 -13.59 -0.49 -10.73
CA SER A 163 -13.53 0.75 -9.95
C SER A 163 -14.90 1.44 -9.94
N PHE A 164 -15.27 2.02 -8.79
CA PHE A 164 -16.51 2.76 -8.61
C PHE A 164 -16.28 4.25 -8.31
N SER A 165 -15.06 4.70 -8.49
CA SER A 165 -14.65 6.08 -8.23
C SER A 165 -13.82 6.63 -9.38
N THR A 166 -12.55 6.30 -9.43
CA THR A 166 -11.61 6.74 -10.46
C THR A 166 -11.71 5.82 -11.68
N PHE A 167 -11.85 6.38 -12.87
CA PHE A 167 -12.04 5.67 -14.14
C PHE A 167 -13.23 4.71 -14.16
N ALA A 168 -14.30 5.07 -13.43
CA ALA A 168 -15.53 4.26 -13.35
C ALA A 168 -16.33 4.17 -14.66
N PHE A 169 -15.91 4.88 -15.71
CA PHE A 169 -16.44 4.78 -17.06
C PHE A 169 -15.96 3.54 -17.81
N GLU A 170 -14.90 2.88 -17.35
CA GLU A 170 -14.45 1.59 -17.85
C GLU A 170 -15.24 0.46 -17.16
N GLU A 171 -15.88 -0.42 -17.94
CA GLU A 171 -16.73 -1.49 -17.42
C GLU A 171 -15.92 -2.47 -16.54
N ASN A 172 -14.70 -2.81 -16.97
CA ASN A 172 -13.75 -3.59 -16.19
C ASN A 172 -12.36 -2.97 -16.31
N LEU A 173 -12.01 -2.15 -15.35
CA LEU A 173 -10.79 -1.35 -15.38
C LEU A 173 -9.51 -2.20 -15.45
N ALA A 174 -9.46 -3.36 -14.78
CA ALA A 174 -8.30 -4.25 -14.82
C ALA A 174 -8.08 -4.84 -16.23
N ASN A 175 -9.18 -5.24 -16.91
CA ASN A 175 -9.11 -5.71 -18.28
C ASN A 175 -8.72 -4.57 -19.24
N SER A 176 -9.30 -3.39 -19.06
CA SER A 176 -8.98 -2.21 -19.85
C SER A 176 -7.50 -1.83 -19.78
N PHE A 177 -6.88 -1.91 -18.59
CA PHE A 177 -5.43 -1.77 -18.46
C PHE A 177 -4.68 -2.91 -19.15
N THR A 178 -5.11 -4.17 -18.95
CA THR A 178 -4.46 -5.34 -19.57
C THR A 178 -4.42 -5.22 -21.09
N ASP A 179 -5.53 -4.85 -21.71
CA ASP A 179 -5.66 -4.71 -23.16
C ASP A 179 -4.78 -3.58 -23.71
N ARG A 180 -4.73 -2.43 -23.00
CA ARG A 180 -3.92 -1.29 -23.41
C ARG A 180 -2.44 -1.46 -23.12
N VAL A 181 -2.08 -2.01 -21.96
CA VAL A 181 -0.67 -2.16 -21.56
C VAL A 181 -0.02 -3.39 -22.18
N GLY A 182 -0.81 -4.43 -22.52
CA GLY A 182 -0.32 -5.69 -23.09
C GLY A 182 0.26 -6.67 -22.04
N VAL A 183 0.08 -6.39 -20.75
CA VAL A 183 0.52 -7.25 -19.64
C VAL A 183 -0.64 -7.42 -18.66
N SER A 184 -0.81 -8.64 -18.13
CA SER A 184 -1.84 -8.92 -17.11
C SER A 184 -1.79 -7.89 -15.98
N THR A 185 -2.84 -7.12 -15.82
CA THR A 185 -2.90 -6.03 -14.84
C THR A 185 -3.96 -6.30 -13.78
N HIS A 186 -3.59 -6.11 -12.54
CA HIS A 186 -4.46 -6.08 -11.38
C HIS A 186 -4.66 -4.64 -10.93
N ILE A 187 -5.82 -4.33 -10.36
CA ILE A 187 -6.06 -3.06 -9.70
C ILE A 187 -6.36 -3.27 -8.23
N ASP A 188 -5.89 -2.37 -7.40
CA ASP A 188 -6.22 -2.38 -5.98
C ASP A 188 -6.42 -0.96 -5.44
N ASN A 189 -7.00 -0.87 -4.25
CA ASN A 189 -7.14 0.41 -3.58
C ASN A 189 -5.78 0.90 -3.03
N ASP A 190 -5.51 2.19 -3.15
CA ASP A 190 -4.27 2.87 -2.71
C ASP A 190 -3.93 2.61 -1.23
N THR A 191 -4.90 2.78 -0.33
CA THR A 191 -4.70 2.54 1.11
C THR A 191 -4.39 1.08 1.42
N ARG A 192 -5.02 0.13 0.72
CA ARG A 192 -4.69 -1.30 0.86
C ARG A 192 -3.27 -1.59 0.38
N ALA A 193 -2.88 -1.00 -0.74
CA ALA A 193 -1.51 -1.14 -1.24
C ALA A 193 -0.48 -0.58 -0.24
N MET A 194 -0.71 0.62 0.31
CA MET A 194 0.13 1.20 1.35
C MET A 194 0.25 0.28 2.57
N THR A 195 -0.88 -0.26 3.03
CA THR A 195 -0.94 -1.19 4.16
C THR A 195 -0.12 -2.45 3.89
N TYR A 196 -0.29 -3.02 2.71
CA TYR A 196 0.45 -4.22 2.30
C TYR A 196 1.95 -3.95 2.13
N GLY A 197 2.30 -2.76 1.63
CA GLY A 197 3.69 -2.31 1.54
C GLY A 197 4.37 -2.27 2.92
N GLU A 198 3.74 -1.64 3.91
CA GLU A 198 4.25 -1.60 5.29
C GLU A 198 4.28 -2.99 5.95
N TYR A 199 3.34 -3.86 5.60
CA TYR A 199 3.29 -5.23 6.10
C TYR A 199 4.45 -6.10 5.57
N ILE A 200 4.83 -5.94 4.30
CA ILE A 200 5.86 -6.79 3.68
C ILE A 200 7.27 -6.20 3.80
N LYS A 201 7.43 -4.87 3.78
CA LYS A 201 8.74 -4.20 3.67
C LYS A 201 8.91 -3.01 4.63
N GLY A 202 7.96 -2.81 5.54
CA GLY A 202 7.96 -1.66 6.44
C GLY A 202 7.78 -2.02 7.90
N CYS A 203 7.27 -1.08 8.68
CA CYS A 203 7.16 -1.20 10.14
C CYS A 203 6.14 -2.25 10.62
N ALA A 204 5.28 -2.79 9.75
CA ALA A 204 4.36 -3.87 10.08
C ALA A 204 4.88 -5.27 9.77
N GLU A 205 6.15 -5.41 9.36
CA GLU A 205 6.74 -6.73 9.10
C GLU A 205 6.70 -7.62 10.34
N GLY A 206 6.17 -8.85 10.18
CA GLY A 206 6.03 -9.81 11.26
C GLY A 206 4.90 -9.54 12.26
N VAL A 207 4.14 -8.47 12.10
CA VAL A 207 3.00 -8.11 12.97
C VAL A 207 1.76 -8.89 12.55
N ARG A 208 0.99 -9.42 13.51
CA ARG A 208 -0.22 -10.19 13.19
C ARG A 208 -1.45 -9.32 12.98
N ASN A 209 -1.59 -8.26 13.77
CA ASN A 209 -2.76 -7.38 13.74
C ASN A 209 -2.30 -5.93 13.64
N ALA A 210 -2.60 -5.25 12.56
CA ALA A 210 -2.24 -3.86 12.36
C ALA A 210 -3.38 -3.05 11.73
N LEU A 211 -3.48 -1.80 12.13
CA LEU A 211 -4.29 -0.79 11.46
C LEU A 211 -3.35 0.22 10.81
N PHE A 212 -3.50 0.42 9.53
CA PHE A 212 -2.80 1.46 8.77
C PHE A 212 -3.78 2.57 8.40
N VAL A 213 -3.50 3.78 8.79
CA VAL A 213 -4.35 4.95 8.50
C VAL A 213 -3.66 5.80 7.45
N ASN A 214 -4.22 5.84 6.26
CA ASN A 214 -3.78 6.70 5.17
C ASN A 214 -4.38 8.09 5.34
N VAL A 215 -3.59 9.07 5.76
CA VAL A 215 -3.99 10.47 5.86
C VAL A 215 -3.33 11.23 4.70
N SER A 216 -4.04 11.29 3.58
CA SER A 216 -3.64 12.00 2.36
C SER A 216 -4.71 13.04 2.00
N TYR A 217 -4.94 13.33 0.73
CA TYR A 217 -6.04 14.21 0.31
C TYR A 217 -7.40 13.75 0.87
N GLY A 218 -7.66 12.44 0.88
CA GLY A 218 -8.73 11.79 1.63
C GLY A 218 -8.19 11.07 2.87
N ILE A 219 -9.03 10.25 3.48
CA ILE A 219 -8.66 9.36 4.59
C ILE A 219 -9.22 7.95 4.37
N GLY A 220 -8.39 6.94 4.61
CA GLY A 220 -8.76 5.53 4.55
C GLY A 220 -8.04 4.71 5.62
N MET A 221 -8.48 3.48 5.83
CA MET A 221 -7.83 2.55 6.74
C MET A 221 -7.63 1.18 6.10
N GLY A 222 -6.42 0.67 6.17
CA GLY A 222 -6.13 -0.73 5.86
C GLY A 222 -6.03 -1.55 7.15
N ILE A 223 -6.43 -2.80 7.08
CA ILE A 223 -6.56 -3.67 8.25
C ILE A 223 -5.79 -4.96 7.97
N ILE A 224 -4.86 -5.31 8.83
CA ILE A 224 -4.22 -6.63 8.89
C ILE A 224 -4.81 -7.36 10.09
N THR A 225 -5.29 -8.57 9.88
CA THR A 225 -5.82 -9.45 10.93
C THR A 225 -5.23 -10.85 10.73
N ASP A 226 -4.65 -11.41 11.79
CA ASP A 226 -3.96 -12.71 11.75
C ASP A 226 -2.94 -12.84 10.61
N GLY A 227 -2.19 -11.75 10.36
CA GLY A 227 -1.17 -11.70 9.30
C GLY A 227 -1.72 -11.61 7.89
N LYS A 228 -3.01 -11.28 7.72
CA LYS A 228 -3.67 -11.17 6.41
C LYS A 228 -4.35 -9.83 6.24
N LEU A 229 -4.25 -9.29 5.04
CA LEU A 229 -4.96 -8.07 4.67
C LEU A 229 -6.48 -8.35 4.61
N TYR A 230 -7.24 -7.68 5.46
CA TYR A 230 -8.71 -7.79 5.50
C TYR A 230 -9.33 -6.84 4.48
N ILE A 231 -10.03 -7.40 3.51
CA ILE A 231 -10.66 -6.64 2.41
C ILE A 231 -12.18 -6.54 2.51
N GLY A 232 -12.79 -7.26 3.45
CA GLY A 232 -14.23 -7.41 3.54
C GLY A 232 -14.83 -8.22 2.38
N LYS A 233 -16.15 -8.32 2.33
CA LYS A 233 -16.88 -9.13 1.32
C LYS A 233 -16.58 -8.73 -0.13
N SER A 234 -16.46 -7.45 -0.40
CA SER A 234 -16.40 -6.90 -1.77
C SER A 234 -15.18 -6.01 -2.02
N GLY A 235 -14.25 -5.92 -1.08
CA GLY A 235 -13.11 -5.04 -1.17
C GLY A 235 -13.36 -3.62 -0.64
N PHE A 236 -14.35 -3.41 0.22
CA PHE A 236 -14.71 -2.08 0.74
C PHE A 236 -14.51 -1.97 2.27
N SER A 237 -13.63 -2.80 2.86
CA SER A 237 -13.24 -2.59 4.25
C SER A 237 -12.40 -1.33 4.40
N GLY A 238 -12.47 -0.70 5.57
CA GLY A 238 -11.61 0.44 5.89
C GLY A 238 -12.05 1.79 5.33
N GLU A 239 -13.27 1.92 4.79
CA GLU A 239 -13.87 3.18 4.31
C GLU A 239 -14.23 4.13 5.48
N ILE A 240 -13.30 4.30 6.44
CA ILE A 240 -13.51 5.09 7.66
C ILE A 240 -13.81 6.55 7.38
N GLY A 241 -13.27 7.11 6.30
CA GLY A 241 -13.49 8.49 5.89
C GLY A 241 -14.98 8.81 5.68
N HIS A 242 -15.79 7.80 5.33
CA HIS A 242 -17.22 7.97 5.06
C HIS A 242 -18.12 7.56 6.23
N MET A 243 -17.55 7.28 7.39
CA MET A 243 -18.34 7.11 8.62
C MET A 243 -18.91 8.46 9.06
N HIS A 244 -20.21 8.52 9.37
CA HIS A 244 -20.80 9.69 9.99
C HIS A 244 -20.26 9.83 11.43
N TYR A 245 -19.45 10.83 11.67
CA TYR A 245 -18.77 11.02 12.95
C TYR A 245 -18.96 12.42 13.54
N PHE A 246 -19.04 13.44 12.69
CA PHE A 246 -19.23 14.82 13.12
C PHE A 246 -20.65 15.30 12.85
N ASN A 247 -21.18 16.09 13.78
CA ASN A 247 -22.46 16.76 13.59
C ASN A 247 -22.22 18.12 12.90
N ASN A 248 -21.84 18.06 11.61
CA ASN A 248 -21.65 19.23 10.75
C ASN A 248 -22.44 19.10 9.44
N GLU A 249 -22.67 20.23 8.77
CA GLU A 249 -23.42 20.31 7.51
C GLU A 249 -22.52 20.23 6.26
N ILE A 250 -21.23 19.89 6.42
CA ILE A 250 -20.28 19.82 5.32
C ILE A 250 -20.59 18.57 4.49
N ILE A 251 -20.82 18.77 3.20
CA ILE A 251 -21.10 17.69 2.25
C ILE A 251 -19.78 17.01 1.88
N CYS A 252 -19.67 15.72 2.20
CA CYS A 252 -18.56 14.88 1.76
C CYS A 252 -18.71 14.56 0.26
N ARG A 253 -17.61 14.28 -0.43
CA ARG A 253 -17.63 13.81 -1.84
C ARG A 253 -18.46 12.53 -2.07
N CYS A 254 -18.77 11.77 -1.01
CA CYS A 254 -19.70 10.64 -1.10
C CYS A 254 -21.18 11.05 -1.12
N GLY A 255 -21.49 12.35 -1.06
CA GLY A 255 -22.84 12.92 -1.05
C GLY A 255 -23.50 12.98 0.32
N LYS A 256 -22.87 12.49 1.40
CA LYS A 256 -23.39 12.51 2.78
C LYS A 256 -22.77 13.66 3.58
N LYS A 257 -23.40 14.03 4.70
CA LYS A 257 -22.89 15.04 5.62
C LYS A 257 -22.26 14.39 6.86
N GLY A 258 -21.36 15.11 7.53
CA GLY A 258 -20.79 14.70 8.81
C GLY A 258 -19.84 13.51 8.74
N CYS A 259 -19.32 13.17 7.56
CA CYS A 259 -18.31 12.13 7.41
C CYS A 259 -17.01 12.51 8.12
N LEU A 260 -16.26 11.52 8.63
CA LEU A 260 -14.94 11.74 9.24
C LEU A 260 -14.03 12.56 8.32
N GLU A 261 -14.02 12.28 7.02
CA GLU A 261 -13.21 12.94 6.00
C GLU A 261 -13.44 14.44 5.92
N THR A 262 -14.63 14.93 6.31
CA THR A 262 -14.94 16.38 6.24
C THR A 262 -14.14 17.24 7.24
N GLU A 263 -13.57 16.62 8.27
CA GLU A 263 -12.77 17.29 9.31
C GLU A 263 -11.37 16.70 9.47
N VAL A 264 -11.14 15.48 8.94
CA VAL A 264 -9.90 14.74 9.13
C VAL A 264 -9.44 14.21 7.76
N SER A 265 -8.87 15.09 6.97
CA SER A 265 -8.25 14.76 5.67
C SER A 265 -7.43 15.95 5.17
N GLY A 266 -6.59 15.74 4.17
CA GLY A 266 -5.86 16.81 3.51
C GLY A 266 -6.79 17.84 2.87
N ALA A 267 -7.89 17.41 2.27
CA ALA A 267 -8.91 18.31 1.73
C ALA A 267 -9.54 19.18 2.84
N ALA A 268 -9.82 18.62 4.00
CA ALA A 268 -10.32 19.36 5.16
C ALA A 268 -9.27 20.34 5.68
N LEU A 269 -8.01 19.93 5.76
CA LEU A 269 -6.91 20.79 6.20
C LEU A 269 -6.72 21.98 5.26
N LEU A 270 -6.70 21.75 3.94
CA LEU A 270 -6.65 22.83 2.94
C LEU A 270 -7.82 23.80 3.08
N ARG A 271 -9.04 23.30 3.25
CA ARG A 271 -10.22 24.13 3.47
C ARG A 271 -10.08 25.01 4.72
N ILE A 272 -9.70 24.41 5.86
CA ILE A 272 -9.54 25.11 7.15
C ILE A 272 -8.47 26.19 7.04
N ILE A 273 -7.32 25.90 6.44
CA ILE A 273 -6.24 26.87 6.26
C ILE A 273 -6.70 28.03 5.36
N ASN A 274 -7.33 27.75 4.22
CA ASN A 274 -7.85 28.79 3.34
C ASN A 274 -8.90 29.67 4.03
N GLU A 275 -9.79 29.11 4.87
CA GLU A 275 -10.75 29.85 5.67
C GLU A 275 -10.08 30.79 6.70
N ARG A 276 -8.98 30.35 7.33
CA ARG A 276 -8.19 31.15 8.27
C ARG A 276 -7.43 32.28 7.56
N LEU A 277 -6.80 31.99 6.42
CA LEU A 277 -6.15 33.01 5.58
C LEU A 277 -7.14 34.06 5.09
N ALA A 278 -8.33 33.68 4.67
CA ALA A 278 -9.38 34.58 4.24
C ALA A 278 -9.88 35.52 5.36
N LYS A 279 -9.74 35.09 6.63
CA LYS A 279 -10.00 35.91 7.81
C LYS A 279 -8.86 36.85 8.19
N GLY A 280 -7.75 36.83 7.45
CA GLY A 280 -6.58 37.70 7.66
C GLY A 280 -5.57 37.14 8.67
N GLU A 281 -5.64 35.88 9.06
CA GLU A 281 -4.61 35.29 9.91
C GLU A 281 -3.27 35.22 9.19
N GLN A 282 -2.18 35.47 9.92
CA GLN A 282 -0.84 35.52 9.36
C GLN A 282 -0.22 34.13 9.24
N SER A 283 0.33 33.82 8.08
CA SER A 283 1.08 32.61 7.78
C SER A 283 2.06 32.86 6.64
N ILE A 284 3.09 32.04 6.53
CA ILE A 284 3.98 32.09 5.35
C ILE A 284 3.23 31.74 4.06
N LEU A 285 2.07 31.10 4.16
CA LEU A 285 1.18 30.75 3.05
C LEU A 285 0.38 31.92 2.46
N CYS A 286 0.42 33.10 3.10
CA CYS A 286 -0.24 34.34 2.59
C CYS A 286 0.27 34.77 1.20
N LYS A 287 1.42 34.24 0.75
CA LYS A 287 2.01 34.56 -0.55
C LYS A 287 1.42 33.74 -1.71
N GLY A 288 0.45 32.84 -1.45
CA GLY A 288 -0.11 31.89 -2.40
C GLY A 288 0.59 30.53 -2.38
N GLY A 289 0.02 29.57 -3.10
CA GLY A 289 0.50 28.19 -3.17
C GLY A 289 1.35 27.87 -4.40
N SER A 290 1.96 26.70 -4.41
CA SER A 290 2.73 26.15 -5.52
C SER A 290 1.89 25.31 -6.48
N GLY A 291 0.62 25.07 -6.13
CA GLY A 291 -0.31 24.33 -6.98
C GLY A 291 -0.71 25.10 -8.25
N LYS A 292 -1.49 24.45 -9.12
CA LYS A 292 -1.96 25.04 -10.36
C LYS A 292 -2.67 26.38 -10.08
N ASP A 293 -2.37 27.40 -10.87
CA ASP A 293 -2.93 28.76 -10.75
C ASP A 293 -2.68 29.44 -9.38
N GLY A 294 -1.62 29.04 -8.66
CA GLY A 294 -1.28 29.63 -7.36
C GLY A 294 -2.15 29.14 -6.19
N VAL A 295 -2.90 28.06 -6.39
CA VAL A 295 -3.74 27.43 -5.36
C VAL A 295 -2.87 26.67 -4.36
N LEU A 296 -3.21 26.72 -3.08
CA LEU A 296 -2.51 25.95 -2.04
C LEU A 296 -2.70 24.44 -2.26
N CYS A 297 -1.61 23.69 -2.12
CA CYS A 297 -1.59 22.23 -2.15
C CYS A 297 -1.03 21.67 -0.82
N LEU A 298 -1.08 20.35 -0.64
CA LEU A 298 -0.59 19.72 0.59
C LEU A 298 0.91 19.88 0.79
N ASP A 299 1.71 19.88 -0.27
CA ASP A 299 3.16 20.09 -0.18
C ASP A 299 3.51 21.51 0.33
N ASP A 300 2.68 22.53 0.04
CA ASP A 300 2.84 23.87 0.62
C ASP A 300 2.66 23.83 2.13
N ILE A 301 1.64 23.12 2.61
CA ILE A 301 1.37 22.97 4.06
C ILE A 301 2.51 22.20 4.73
N LEU A 302 2.98 21.10 4.13
CA LEU A 302 4.11 20.34 4.66
C LEU A 302 5.40 21.17 4.69
N THR A 303 5.61 22.02 3.69
CA THR A 303 6.71 22.98 3.65
C THR A 303 6.58 24.04 4.76
N ALA A 304 5.38 24.53 5.00
CA ALA A 304 5.09 25.49 6.06
C ALA A 304 5.31 24.88 7.46
N LEU A 305 4.87 23.64 7.67
CA LEU A 305 5.13 22.87 8.90
C LEU A 305 6.62 22.68 9.14
N GLY A 306 7.39 22.36 8.09
CA GLY A 306 8.86 22.26 8.18
C GLY A 306 9.57 23.58 8.49
N LYS A 307 8.87 24.72 8.34
CA LYS A 307 9.32 26.06 8.72
C LYS A 307 8.65 26.57 10.02
N GLU A 308 8.03 25.68 10.76
CA GLU A 308 7.39 25.94 12.05
C GLU A 308 6.28 27.02 11.97
N ASP A 309 5.52 27.07 10.87
CA ASP A 309 4.37 27.97 10.73
C ASP A 309 3.29 27.62 11.76
N MET A 310 3.03 28.56 12.68
CA MET A 310 2.15 28.33 13.83
C MET A 310 0.72 28.02 13.43
N MET A 311 0.18 28.68 12.40
CA MET A 311 -1.18 28.42 11.93
C MET A 311 -1.30 26.98 11.38
N CYS A 312 -0.31 26.51 10.61
CA CYS A 312 -0.29 25.16 10.09
C CYS A 312 -0.12 24.12 11.20
N ILE A 313 0.75 24.37 12.19
CA ILE A 313 0.96 23.50 13.37
C ILE A 313 -0.35 23.35 14.16
N GLU A 314 -1.06 24.44 14.43
CA GLU A 314 -2.34 24.40 15.14
C GLU A 314 -3.40 23.62 14.36
N CYS A 315 -3.53 23.86 13.05
CA CYS A 315 -4.52 23.17 12.21
C CYS A 315 -4.26 21.67 12.16
N ILE A 316 -3.01 21.26 11.94
CA ILE A 316 -2.67 19.82 11.83
C ILE A 316 -2.78 19.11 13.19
N SER A 317 -2.45 19.80 14.29
CA SER A 317 -2.59 19.26 15.65
C SER A 317 -4.06 19.05 16.01
N GLN A 318 -4.93 20.03 15.72
CA GLN A 318 -6.38 19.90 15.93
C GLN A 318 -6.99 18.78 15.09
N MET A 319 -6.52 18.61 13.85
CA MET A 319 -6.92 17.48 13.00
C MET A 319 -6.46 16.16 13.60
N GLY A 320 -5.22 16.10 14.11
CA GLY A 320 -4.66 14.92 14.79
C GLY A 320 -5.43 14.53 16.05
N ASP A 321 -5.89 15.51 16.84
CA ASP A 321 -6.73 15.27 18.02
C ASP A 321 -8.08 14.65 17.64
N LYS A 322 -8.75 15.18 16.60
CA LYS A 322 -10.00 14.63 16.07
C LYS A 322 -9.81 13.21 15.54
N LEU A 323 -8.71 12.97 14.81
CA LEU A 323 -8.35 11.64 14.32
C LEU A 323 -8.11 10.67 15.46
N GLY A 324 -7.33 11.06 16.46
CA GLY A 324 -7.02 10.22 17.62
C GLY A 324 -8.26 9.88 18.46
N MET A 325 -9.20 10.81 18.59
CA MET A 325 -10.50 10.52 19.23
C MET A 325 -11.27 9.44 18.47
N PHE A 326 -11.31 9.50 17.13
CA PHE A 326 -11.91 8.45 16.31
C PHE A 326 -11.16 7.11 16.43
N LEU A 327 -9.82 7.15 16.31
CA LEU A 327 -8.98 5.95 16.34
C LEU A 327 -8.98 5.27 17.71
N SER A 328 -9.28 5.98 18.79
CA SER A 328 -9.47 5.36 20.12
C SER A 328 -10.58 4.31 20.12
N GLY A 329 -11.67 4.56 19.36
CA GLY A 329 -12.73 3.57 19.13
C GLY A 329 -12.23 2.38 18.32
N MET A 330 -11.42 2.62 17.30
CA MET A 330 -10.86 1.55 16.46
C MET A 330 -9.90 0.65 17.25
N ILE A 331 -9.04 1.23 18.07
CA ILE A 331 -8.16 0.48 18.98
C ILE A 331 -8.98 -0.39 19.93
N ASN A 332 -10.05 0.14 20.53
CA ASN A 332 -10.93 -0.63 21.41
C ASN A 332 -11.64 -1.80 20.71
N ILE A 333 -11.90 -1.68 19.40
CA ILE A 333 -12.58 -2.73 18.62
C ILE A 333 -11.61 -3.81 18.16
N PHE A 334 -10.45 -3.40 17.62
CA PHE A 334 -9.52 -4.30 16.94
C PHE A 334 -8.38 -4.80 17.84
N ASN A 335 -8.05 -4.08 18.92
CA ASN A 335 -6.88 -4.34 19.76
C ASN A 335 -5.64 -4.71 18.92
N PRO A 336 -5.17 -3.83 18.04
CA PRO A 336 -4.08 -4.14 17.14
C PRO A 336 -2.73 -4.13 17.85
N ASP A 337 -1.78 -4.94 17.41
CA ASP A 337 -0.38 -4.84 17.82
C ASP A 337 0.20 -3.47 17.43
N LYS A 338 -0.17 -2.97 16.25
CA LYS A 338 0.29 -1.67 15.74
C LYS A 338 -0.83 -0.84 15.10
N LEU A 339 -0.80 0.47 15.39
CA LEU A 339 -1.52 1.51 14.67
C LEU A 339 -0.50 2.39 13.94
N ILE A 340 -0.53 2.37 12.61
CA ILE A 340 0.43 3.05 11.75
C ILE A 340 -0.23 4.25 11.09
N ILE A 341 0.31 5.44 11.30
CA ILE A 341 -0.12 6.66 10.63
C ILE A 341 0.74 6.83 9.38
N GLY A 342 0.11 6.76 8.23
CA GLY A 342 0.75 6.88 6.93
C GLY A 342 0.02 7.89 6.03
N GLY A 343 0.35 7.84 4.74
CA GLY A 343 -0.16 8.80 3.77
C GLY A 343 0.70 10.05 3.67
N GLU A 344 0.28 10.98 2.83
CA GLU A 344 1.05 12.17 2.48
C GLU A 344 1.30 13.06 3.69
N LEU A 345 0.26 13.28 4.52
CA LEU A 345 0.33 14.13 5.70
C LEU A 345 1.12 13.52 6.86
N SER A 346 1.50 12.25 6.81
CA SER A 346 2.40 11.66 7.82
C SER A 346 3.84 12.17 7.75
N ASN A 347 4.18 12.97 6.73
CA ASN A 347 5.49 13.63 6.59
C ASN A 347 5.52 15.02 7.23
N ASP A 348 4.65 15.29 8.18
CA ASP A 348 4.42 16.56 8.86
C ASP A 348 5.42 16.90 9.98
N GLY A 349 6.49 16.14 10.15
CA GLY A 349 7.42 16.29 11.28
C GLY A 349 6.93 15.59 12.56
N GLY A 350 5.83 14.84 12.48
CA GLY A 350 5.29 14.03 13.58
C GLY A 350 4.15 14.69 14.37
N TYR A 351 3.70 15.88 14.00
CA TYR A 351 2.61 16.61 14.69
C TYR A 351 1.31 15.78 14.75
N ILE A 352 0.88 15.21 13.61
CA ILE A 352 -0.30 14.34 13.57
C ILE A 352 -0.14 13.13 14.51
N THR A 353 0.98 12.42 14.41
CA THR A 353 1.20 11.19 15.19
C THR A 353 1.23 11.50 16.68
N GLN A 354 1.83 12.62 17.08
CA GLN A 354 1.89 13.06 18.48
C GLN A 354 0.50 13.41 19.01
N SER A 355 -0.30 14.18 18.25
CA SER A 355 -1.67 14.54 18.62
C SER A 355 -2.56 13.30 18.72
N VAL A 356 -2.45 12.37 17.75
CA VAL A 356 -3.15 11.08 17.78
C VAL A 356 -2.80 10.27 19.03
N ARG A 357 -1.51 10.16 19.39
CA ARG A 357 -1.08 9.47 20.63
C ARG A 357 -1.70 10.08 21.88
N SER A 358 -1.68 11.41 21.98
CA SER A 358 -2.25 12.14 23.11
C SER A 358 -3.75 11.91 23.23
N ALA A 359 -4.48 11.97 22.11
CA ALA A 359 -5.91 11.77 22.09
C ALA A 359 -6.28 10.30 22.40
N ILE A 360 -5.53 9.32 21.90
CA ILE A 360 -5.75 7.90 22.20
C ILE A 360 -5.58 7.63 23.71
N LYS A 361 -4.54 8.17 24.34
CA LYS A 361 -4.36 8.07 25.80
C LYS A 361 -5.52 8.69 26.59
N LYS A 362 -6.20 9.68 26.03
CA LYS A 362 -7.34 10.34 26.66
C LYS A 362 -8.66 9.56 26.50
N TYR A 363 -8.86 8.88 25.38
CA TYR A 363 -10.17 8.36 24.99
C TYR A 363 -10.23 6.83 24.87
N ALA A 364 -9.15 6.13 24.63
CA ALA A 364 -9.14 4.67 24.59
C ALA A 364 -9.10 4.04 25.99
N LEU A 365 -9.55 2.80 26.09
CA LEU A 365 -9.39 2.01 27.30
C LEU A 365 -7.90 1.78 27.55
N HIS A 366 -7.43 2.12 28.76
CA HIS A 366 -6.00 2.10 29.12
C HIS A 366 -5.30 0.78 28.78
N LEU A 367 -5.87 -0.35 29.17
CA LEU A 367 -5.30 -1.68 28.90
C LEU A 367 -5.09 -1.92 27.39
N VAL A 368 -6.05 -1.51 26.55
CA VAL A 368 -5.97 -1.70 25.11
C VAL A 368 -4.99 -0.73 24.47
N SER A 369 -4.97 0.53 24.94
CA SER A 369 -4.04 1.53 24.41
C SER A 369 -2.57 1.24 24.78
N ASP A 370 -2.32 0.53 25.88
CA ASP A 370 -0.97 0.14 26.28
C ASP A 370 -0.45 -1.08 25.53
N ASP A 371 -1.34 -1.95 25.04
CA ASP A 371 -0.98 -3.09 24.20
C ASP A 371 -0.60 -2.66 22.75
N SER A 372 -1.06 -1.50 22.30
CA SER A 372 -0.90 -1.05 20.92
C SER A 372 0.25 -0.08 20.74
N ILE A 373 1.15 -0.35 19.80
CA ILE A 373 2.21 0.57 19.39
C ILE A 373 1.67 1.53 18.32
N ILE A 374 1.80 2.84 18.57
CA ILE A 374 1.39 3.87 17.60
C ILE A 374 2.65 4.45 16.97
N GLU A 375 2.79 4.33 15.66
CA GLU A 375 3.97 4.82 14.94
C GLU A 375 3.63 5.42 13.57
N THR A 376 4.60 6.10 12.98
CA THR A 376 4.49 6.65 11.62
C THR A 376 5.04 5.64 10.62
N SER A 377 4.42 5.57 9.43
CA SER A 377 4.87 4.77 8.29
C SER A 377 6.37 4.96 8.02
N THR A 378 7.10 3.85 7.88
CA THR A 378 8.54 3.89 7.57
C THR A 378 8.79 4.02 6.07
N LEU A 379 7.92 3.47 5.24
CA LEU A 379 8.02 3.60 3.79
C LEU A 379 7.52 4.97 3.28
N LYS A 380 6.71 5.68 4.07
CA LYS A 380 6.21 7.01 3.75
C LYS A 380 5.55 7.08 2.36
N LYS A 381 5.94 8.05 1.51
CA LYS A 381 5.43 8.21 0.13
C LYS A 381 5.67 6.97 -0.77
N LYS A 382 6.58 6.06 -0.38
CA LYS A 382 6.88 4.84 -1.16
C LYS A 382 5.94 3.67 -0.85
N ALA A 383 5.17 3.74 0.23
CA ALA A 383 4.35 2.62 0.72
C ALA A 383 3.36 2.12 -0.35
N GLY A 384 2.68 3.03 -1.05
CA GLY A 384 1.70 2.71 -2.09
C GLY A 384 2.32 1.95 -3.26
N VAL A 385 3.37 2.48 -3.85
CA VAL A 385 3.98 1.89 -5.05
C VAL A 385 4.72 0.58 -4.76
N ILE A 386 5.39 0.48 -3.60
CA ILE A 386 6.00 -0.78 -3.14
C ILE A 386 4.91 -1.81 -2.87
N GLY A 387 3.85 -1.42 -2.18
CA GLY A 387 2.69 -2.28 -1.93
C GLY A 387 2.05 -2.78 -3.20
N ALA A 388 1.86 -1.93 -4.21
CA ALA A 388 1.35 -2.33 -5.53
C ALA A 388 2.24 -3.42 -6.17
N ALA A 389 3.56 -3.25 -6.16
CA ALA A 389 4.49 -4.23 -6.70
C ALA A 389 4.41 -5.57 -5.95
N MET A 390 4.30 -5.53 -4.62
CA MET A 390 4.14 -6.72 -3.79
C MET A 390 2.78 -7.40 -3.98
N ILE A 391 1.71 -6.64 -4.18
CA ILE A 391 0.39 -7.17 -4.57
C ILE A 391 0.48 -7.86 -5.94
N ALA A 392 1.10 -7.23 -6.95
CA ALA A 392 1.31 -7.85 -8.25
C ALA A 392 2.01 -9.20 -8.12
N ARG A 393 3.03 -9.28 -7.27
CA ARG A 393 3.78 -10.51 -6.97
C ARG A 393 2.91 -11.55 -6.28
N SER A 394 2.17 -11.19 -5.23
CA SER A 394 1.31 -12.13 -4.51
C SER A 394 0.21 -12.71 -5.40
N LYS A 395 -0.39 -11.90 -6.28
CA LYS A 395 -1.46 -12.31 -7.20
C LYS A 395 -1.02 -13.24 -8.34
N LEU A 396 0.27 -13.53 -8.48
CA LEU A 396 0.72 -14.62 -9.35
C LEU A 396 0.46 -16.00 -8.70
N PHE A 397 0.53 -16.09 -7.38
CA PHE A 397 0.57 -17.33 -6.63
C PHE A 397 -0.76 -17.67 -5.96
N THR A 398 -1.58 -16.68 -5.66
CA THR A 398 -2.86 -16.84 -4.97
C THR A 398 -3.89 -15.82 -5.41
N SER A 399 -5.17 -16.20 -5.30
CA SER A 399 -6.28 -15.25 -5.45
C SER A 399 -6.47 -14.36 -4.20
N GLU A 400 -5.92 -14.78 -3.05
CA GLU A 400 -5.99 -14.05 -1.79
C GLU A 400 -4.78 -13.13 -1.62
N TYR A 401 -4.82 -12.24 -0.64
CA TYR A 401 -3.65 -11.51 -0.15
C TYR A 401 -2.92 -12.42 0.85
N LEU A 402 -1.61 -12.57 0.64
CA LEU A 402 -0.74 -13.33 1.53
C LEU A 402 -0.31 -12.46 2.69
#